data_f1f89bb69b129d6f2e9d1bbdc343a790
#
_entry.id   f1f89bb69b129d6f2e9d1bbdc343a790
#
_cell.length_a   1.000
_cell.length_b   1.000
_cell.length_c   1.000
_cell.angle_alpha   90.00
_cell.angle_beta   90.00
_cell.angle_gamma   90.00
#
_symmetry.space_group_name_H-M   'P 1'
#
loop_
_entity.id
_entity.type
_entity.pdbx_description
1 polymer ?
#
loop_
_entity_poly.entity_id
_entity_poly.type
_entity_poly.pdbx_seq_one_letter_code
_entity_poly.pdbx_strand_id
1 'polypeptide(L)'
;VIRLKDSKKGLVMTVDCNSRYVYADAYKGGAIAVSEAARNITCTGAKPVAITNCLNFGNPYDEEVYWNFVHALQGMGDACLQFETPVTGGNVSFYNQSPNRAVNPTPTIGMLGLIDDVDNIMTLDFKNEGNLIYLIGECKNDIASSEYLVHHHKVELSPAPHFELKEEAQIQDAVAQLISNKLIQSAHDLSEGGLFIAVLESAM
;
A
#
# COMPACT_ATOMS: atom_id res chain seq x y z
N VAL A 1 -3.50 -12.38 -9.40
CA VAL A 1 -4.71 -12.25 -10.25
C VAL A 1 -5.37 -13.60 -10.43
N ILE A 2 -6.68 -13.66 -10.28
CA ILE A 2 -7.49 -14.89 -10.45
C ILE A 2 -8.55 -14.62 -11.51
N ARG A 3 -8.52 -15.40 -12.60
CA ARG A 3 -9.54 -15.32 -13.65
C ARG A 3 -10.90 -15.84 -13.13
N LEU A 4 -11.94 -15.10 -13.40
CA LEU A 4 -13.30 -15.56 -13.14
C LEU A 4 -13.71 -16.60 -14.20
N LYS A 5 -14.28 -17.73 -13.72
CA LYS A 5 -14.71 -18.82 -14.58
C LYS A 5 -15.72 -18.32 -15.64
N ASP A 6 -15.59 -18.83 -16.86
CA ASP A 6 -16.45 -18.51 -18.01
C ASP A 6 -16.51 -17.01 -18.37
N SER A 7 -15.43 -16.27 -18.06
CA SER A 7 -15.32 -14.82 -18.25
C SER A 7 -13.89 -14.43 -18.64
N LYS A 8 -13.74 -13.25 -19.24
CA LYS A 8 -12.44 -12.58 -19.38
C LYS A 8 -12.05 -11.79 -18.15
N LYS A 9 -12.97 -11.53 -17.24
CA LYS A 9 -12.70 -10.75 -16.03
C LYS A 9 -11.83 -11.50 -15.04
N GLY A 10 -11.09 -10.75 -14.23
CA GLY A 10 -10.28 -11.26 -13.13
C GLY A 10 -10.45 -10.47 -11.85
N LEU A 11 -10.19 -11.14 -10.74
CA LEU A 11 -10.02 -10.55 -9.42
C LEU A 11 -8.53 -10.38 -9.15
N VAL A 12 -8.16 -9.22 -8.65
CA VAL A 12 -6.81 -8.92 -8.17
C VAL A 12 -6.88 -8.71 -6.68
N MET A 13 -5.96 -9.29 -5.94
CA MET A 13 -5.93 -9.19 -4.47
C MET A 13 -4.53 -8.89 -4.01
N THR A 14 -4.43 -8.04 -2.99
CA THR A 14 -3.19 -7.74 -2.28
C THR A 14 -3.47 -7.60 -0.79
N VAL A 15 -2.41 -7.68 0.00
CA VAL A 15 -2.43 -7.41 1.45
C VAL A 15 -1.29 -6.48 1.76
N ASP A 16 -1.57 -5.43 2.54
CA ASP A 16 -0.58 -4.41 2.86
C ASP A 16 -0.73 -3.84 4.26
N CYS A 17 0.39 -3.51 4.89
CA CYS A 17 0.50 -2.66 6.09
C CYS A 17 1.97 -2.47 6.49
N ASN A 18 2.41 -1.24 6.70
CA ASN A 18 3.67 -0.95 7.39
C ASN A 18 3.39 -0.45 8.82
N SER A 19 3.55 -1.33 9.81
CA SER A 19 3.26 -1.01 11.21
C SER A 19 4.19 0.06 11.82
N ARG A 20 5.39 0.28 11.25
CA ARG A 20 6.30 1.35 11.69
C ARG A 20 5.78 2.72 11.27
N TYR A 21 5.22 2.83 10.07
CA TYR A 21 4.60 4.07 9.60
C TYR A 21 3.39 4.42 10.48
N VAL A 22 2.57 3.43 10.82
CA VAL A 22 1.41 3.63 11.71
C VAL A 22 1.85 3.99 13.14
N TYR A 23 2.94 3.40 13.63
CA TYR A 23 3.48 3.73 14.95
C TYR A 23 4.08 5.15 14.99
N ALA A 24 4.72 5.59 13.92
CA ALA A 24 5.30 6.92 13.81
C ALA A 24 4.24 8.03 13.64
N ASP A 25 3.19 7.76 12.86
CA ASP A 25 2.04 8.63 12.62
C ASP A 25 0.84 7.77 12.24
N ALA A 26 -0.06 7.57 13.18
CA ALA A 26 -1.17 6.62 13.01
C ALA A 26 -2.12 7.00 11.87
N TYR A 27 -2.44 8.28 11.70
CA TYR A 27 -3.28 8.77 10.63
C TYR A 27 -2.60 8.54 9.26
N LYS A 28 -1.38 9.01 9.13
CA LYS A 28 -0.61 8.88 7.89
C LYS A 28 -0.34 7.42 7.54
N GLY A 29 0.09 6.62 8.50
CA GLY A 29 0.36 5.19 8.29
C GLY A 29 -0.88 4.40 7.92
N GLY A 30 -2.05 4.74 8.48
CA GLY A 30 -3.34 4.17 8.08
C GLY A 30 -3.73 4.53 6.64
N ALA A 31 -3.53 5.78 6.25
CA ALA A 31 -3.76 6.24 4.87
C ALA A 31 -2.79 5.59 3.87
N ILE A 32 -1.50 5.47 4.24
CA ILE A 32 -0.48 4.80 3.41
C ILE A 32 -0.87 3.34 3.17
N ALA A 33 -1.30 2.59 4.18
CA ALA A 33 -1.65 1.17 4.04
C ALA A 33 -2.75 0.94 2.99
N VAL A 34 -3.78 1.79 2.97
CA VAL A 34 -4.84 1.73 1.94
C VAL A 34 -4.30 2.15 0.57
N SER A 35 -3.50 3.21 0.54
CA SER A 35 -2.96 3.76 -0.72
C SER A 35 -1.97 2.82 -1.39
N GLU A 36 -1.14 2.14 -0.62
CA GLU A 36 -0.18 1.16 -1.12
C GLU A 36 -0.90 -0.08 -1.65
N ALA A 37 -1.91 -0.58 -0.94
CA ALA A 37 -2.76 -1.64 -1.46
C ALA A 37 -3.45 -1.24 -2.78
N ALA A 38 -3.94 0.01 -2.90
CA ALA A 38 -4.54 0.52 -4.13
C ALA A 38 -3.50 0.62 -5.27
N ARG A 39 -2.28 1.05 -4.96
CA ARG A 39 -1.16 1.15 -5.91
C ARG A 39 -0.77 -0.21 -6.46
N ASN A 40 -0.65 -1.23 -5.60
CA ASN A 40 -0.39 -2.61 -5.98
C ASN A 40 -1.46 -3.14 -6.97
N ILE A 41 -2.74 -2.88 -6.70
CA ILE A 41 -3.84 -3.24 -7.61
C ILE A 41 -3.70 -2.49 -8.94
N THR A 42 -3.49 -1.17 -8.89
CA THR A 42 -3.40 -0.31 -10.07
C THR A 42 -2.24 -0.71 -11.00
N CYS A 43 -1.07 -1.06 -10.44
CA CYS A 43 0.08 -1.51 -11.22
C CYS A 43 -0.18 -2.82 -11.99
N THR A 44 -1.19 -3.60 -11.61
CA THR A 44 -1.60 -4.78 -12.40
C THR A 44 -2.55 -4.45 -13.56
N GLY A 45 -2.97 -3.20 -13.69
CA GLY A 45 -4.00 -2.78 -14.66
C GLY A 45 -5.43 -2.96 -14.18
N ALA A 46 -5.63 -3.35 -12.91
CA ALA A 46 -6.94 -3.50 -12.31
C ALA A 46 -7.40 -2.20 -11.62
N LYS A 47 -8.71 -2.06 -11.43
CA LYS A 47 -9.31 -0.99 -10.64
C LYS A 47 -9.54 -1.48 -9.20
N PRO A 48 -9.02 -0.79 -8.16
CA PRO A 48 -9.39 -1.03 -6.78
C PRO A 48 -10.91 -0.88 -6.58
N VAL A 49 -11.56 -1.77 -5.83
CA VAL A 49 -13.04 -1.75 -5.67
C VAL A 49 -13.53 -1.89 -4.24
N ALA A 50 -12.79 -2.55 -3.38
CA ALA A 50 -13.19 -2.74 -1.98
C ALA A 50 -12.02 -3.16 -1.11
N ILE A 51 -12.12 -2.93 0.21
CA ILE A 51 -11.18 -3.46 1.19
C ILE A 51 -11.87 -4.34 2.23
N THR A 52 -11.08 -5.21 2.83
CA THR A 52 -11.28 -5.80 4.16
C THR A 52 -10.09 -5.41 5.04
N ASN A 53 -10.27 -5.38 6.35
CA ASN A 53 -9.16 -5.06 7.25
C ASN A 53 -9.03 -6.05 8.40
N CYS A 54 -7.80 -6.21 8.89
CA CYS A 54 -7.49 -6.94 10.10
C CYS A 54 -6.72 -6.01 11.04
N LEU A 55 -7.42 -5.45 12.02
CA LEU A 55 -6.90 -4.39 12.88
C LEU A 55 -6.30 -5.03 14.15
N ASN A 56 -4.97 -4.93 14.30
CA ASN A 56 -4.26 -5.53 15.43
C ASN A 56 -3.62 -4.43 16.27
N PHE A 57 -4.08 -4.30 17.51
CA PHE A 57 -3.66 -3.27 18.47
C PHE A 57 -3.45 -3.87 19.86
N GLY A 58 -2.74 -3.14 20.71
CA GLY A 58 -2.53 -3.50 22.11
C GLY A 58 -3.79 -3.36 22.96
N ASN A 59 -3.62 -3.06 24.23
CA ASN A 59 -4.72 -2.85 25.19
C ASN A 59 -5.43 -1.50 24.90
N PRO A 60 -6.72 -1.49 24.56
CA PRO A 60 -7.45 -0.27 24.24
C PRO A 60 -7.71 0.66 25.45
N TYR A 61 -7.45 0.21 26.67
CA TYR A 61 -7.47 1.07 27.87
C TYR A 61 -6.16 1.85 28.06
N ASP A 62 -5.14 1.56 27.27
CA ASP A 62 -3.95 2.40 27.13
C ASP A 62 -4.28 3.59 26.21
N GLU A 63 -4.06 4.81 26.70
CA GLU A 63 -4.44 6.03 25.98
C GLU A 63 -3.69 6.17 24.64
N GLU A 64 -2.42 5.79 24.58
CA GLU A 64 -1.62 5.84 23.36
C GLU A 64 -2.12 4.81 22.33
N VAL A 65 -2.41 3.59 22.77
CA VAL A 65 -2.95 2.52 21.90
C VAL A 65 -4.30 2.94 21.33
N TYR A 66 -5.19 3.51 22.17
CA TYR A 66 -6.50 3.96 21.72
C TYR A 66 -6.40 5.15 20.77
N TRP A 67 -5.50 6.09 21.04
CA TRP A 67 -5.23 7.22 20.16
C TRP A 67 -4.74 6.74 18.77
N ASN A 68 -3.78 5.81 18.73
CA ASN A 68 -3.27 5.22 17.50
C ASN A 68 -4.40 4.49 16.72
N PHE A 69 -5.24 3.75 17.41
CA PHE A 69 -6.38 3.06 16.80
C PHE A 69 -7.34 4.05 16.11
N VAL A 70 -7.78 5.09 16.82
CA VAL A 70 -8.70 6.08 16.27
C VAL A 70 -8.12 6.82 15.07
N HIS A 71 -6.86 7.27 15.17
CA HIS A 71 -6.22 8.03 14.08
C HIS A 71 -5.89 7.16 12.88
N ALA A 72 -5.49 5.90 13.08
CA ALA A 72 -5.32 4.95 11.97
C ALA A 72 -6.63 4.73 11.21
N LEU A 73 -7.76 4.57 11.93
CA LEU A 73 -9.08 4.45 11.30
C LEU A 73 -9.49 5.71 10.51
N GLN A 74 -9.15 6.90 11.02
CA GLN A 74 -9.42 8.15 10.30
C GLN A 74 -8.61 8.21 8.99
N GLY A 75 -7.31 7.94 9.04
CA GLY A 75 -6.46 7.93 7.84
C GLY A 75 -6.91 6.89 6.81
N MET A 76 -7.24 5.68 7.27
CA MET A 76 -7.83 4.65 6.42
C MET A 76 -9.14 5.11 5.78
N GLY A 77 -10.03 5.74 6.56
CA GLY A 77 -11.32 6.24 6.10
C GLY A 77 -11.15 7.27 4.99
N ASP A 78 -10.27 8.25 5.17
CA ASP A 78 -10.01 9.29 4.18
C ASP A 78 -9.41 8.71 2.88
N ALA A 79 -8.49 7.74 2.99
CA ALA A 79 -7.96 7.03 1.84
C ALA A 79 -9.02 6.18 1.13
N CYS A 80 -9.87 5.46 1.87
CA CYS A 80 -10.99 4.71 1.29
C CYS A 80 -11.97 5.61 0.53
N LEU A 81 -12.24 6.81 1.05
CA LEU A 81 -13.07 7.80 0.34
C LEU A 81 -12.38 8.31 -0.93
N GLN A 82 -11.06 8.57 -0.87
CA GLN A 82 -10.30 9.05 -2.02
C GLN A 82 -10.25 8.02 -3.16
N PHE A 83 -10.07 6.75 -2.83
CA PHE A 83 -9.98 5.66 -3.82
C PHE A 83 -11.32 4.98 -4.13
N GLU A 84 -12.42 5.43 -3.53
CA GLU A 84 -13.75 4.84 -3.68
C GLU A 84 -13.78 3.33 -3.34
N THR A 85 -13.01 2.93 -2.31
CA THR A 85 -12.87 1.54 -1.87
C THR A 85 -13.56 1.29 -0.53
N PRO A 86 -14.86 0.99 -0.51
CA PRO A 86 -15.59 0.78 0.74
C PRO A 86 -15.02 -0.40 1.55
N VAL A 87 -15.08 -0.28 2.87
CA VAL A 87 -14.78 -1.39 3.79
C VAL A 87 -15.95 -2.36 3.81
N THR A 88 -15.75 -3.58 3.30
CA THR A 88 -16.80 -4.59 3.20
C THR A 88 -16.82 -5.58 4.36
N GLY A 89 -15.76 -5.61 5.17
CA GLY A 89 -15.65 -6.49 6.31
C GLY A 89 -14.29 -6.34 7.00
N GLY A 90 -14.06 -7.17 7.98
CA GLY A 90 -12.80 -7.17 8.72
C GLY A 90 -12.98 -7.62 10.16
N ASN A 91 -11.91 -7.45 10.95
CA ASN A 91 -11.94 -7.72 12.39
C ASN A 91 -11.09 -6.71 13.15
N VAL A 92 -11.39 -6.56 14.42
CA VAL A 92 -10.54 -5.86 15.40
C VAL A 92 -10.04 -6.88 16.41
N SER A 93 -8.72 -6.91 16.60
CA SER A 93 -8.03 -7.70 17.61
C SER A 93 -7.31 -6.75 18.56
N PHE A 94 -7.73 -6.72 19.81
CA PHE A 94 -7.10 -5.97 20.89
C PHE A 94 -6.31 -6.87 21.82
N TYR A 95 -5.58 -6.26 22.76
CA TYR A 95 -4.74 -6.94 23.77
C TYR A 95 -3.59 -7.75 23.16
N ASN A 96 -3.17 -7.40 21.91
CA ASN A 96 -2.00 -8.01 21.30
C ASN A 96 -0.73 -7.42 21.92
N GLN A 97 -0.27 -8.01 23.00
CA GLN A 97 0.88 -7.51 23.75
C GLN A 97 1.58 -8.59 24.56
N SER A 98 2.85 -8.40 24.78
CA SER A 98 3.63 -9.09 25.79
C SER A 98 3.50 -8.33 27.14
N PRO A 99 4.01 -8.90 28.25
CA PRO A 99 4.05 -8.18 29.53
C PRO A 99 4.80 -6.82 29.47
N ASN A 100 5.70 -6.67 28.52
CA ASN A 100 6.61 -5.51 28.46
C ASN A 100 6.29 -4.53 27.31
N ARG A 101 5.53 -4.95 26.31
CA ARG A 101 5.29 -4.12 25.10
C ARG A 101 4.04 -4.58 24.34
N ALA A 102 3.25 -3.61 23.92
CA ALA A 102 2.21 -3.81 22.91
C ALA A 102 2.84 -4.10 21.53
N VAL A 103 2.13 -4.78 20.66
CA VAL A 103 2.49 -4.85 19.23
C VAL A 103 2.45 -3.44 18.63
N ASN A 104 3.25 -3.19 17.62
CA ASN A 104 3.07 -1.98 16.84
C ASN A 104 1.65 -1.97 16.25
N PRO A 105 1.01 -0.81 16.15
CA PRO A 105 -0.32 -0.70 15.56
C PRO A 105 -0.31 -1.22 14.13
N THR A 106 -1.10 -2.25 13.84
CA THR A 106 -1.04 -2.97 12.55
C THR A 106 -2.43 -3.13 11.94
N PRO A 107 -2.95 -2.09 11.29
CA PRO A 107 -4.19 -2.13 10.51
C PRO A 107 -3.90 -2.75 9.14
N THR A 108 -3.83 -4.07 9.05
CA THR A 108 -3.59 -4.78 7.80
C THR A 108 -4.77 -4.63 6.85
N ILE A 109 -4.51 -4.21 5.63
CA ILE A 109 -5.49 -4.00 4.56
C ILE A 109 -5.42 -5.18 3.60
N GLY A 110 -6.55 -5.84 3.36
CA GLY A 110 -6.74 -6.70 2.20
C GLY A 110 -7.55 -5.93 1.16
N MET A 111 -7.04 -5.73 -0.04
CA MET A 111 -7.74 -5.02 -1.10
C MET A 111 -8.09 -5.93 -2.26
N LEU A 112 -9.29 -5.73 -2.79
CA LEU A 112 -9.79 -6.38 -3.99
C LEU A 112 -9.84 -5.38 -5.14
N GLY A 113 -9.34 -5.80 -6.30
CA GLY A 113 -9.48 -5.10 -7.56
C GLY A 113 -10.17 -5.95 -8.63
N LEU A 114 -10.69 -5.28 -9.64
CA LEU A 114 -11.29 -5.91 -10.83
C LEU A 114 -10.50 -5.52 -12.08
N ILE A 115 -10.22 -6.51 -12.90
CA ILE A 115 -9.75 -6.31 -14.28
C ILE A 115 -10.80 -6.87 -15.25
N ASP A 116 -11.16 -6.09 -16.27
CA ASP A 116 -12.19 -6.48 -17.22
C ASP A 116 -11.71 -7.52 -18.23
N ASP A 117 -10.42 -7.54 -18.55
CA ASP A 117 -9.81 -8.52 -19.45
C ASP A 117 -8.43 -8.95 -18.92
N VAL A 118 -8.34 -10.20 -18.48
CA VAL A 118 -7.11 -10.79 -17.95
C VAL A 118 -5.99 -10.88 -18.99
N ASP A 119 -6.29 -10.76 -20.27
CA ASP A 119 -5.29 -10.72 -21.33
C ASP A 119 -4.52 -9.37 -21.34
N ASN A 120 -5.00 -8.36 -20.59
CA ASN A 120 -4.37 -7.07 -20.42
C ASN A 120 -3.71 -6.88 -19.04
N ILE A 121 -3.42 -7.96 -18.32
CA ILE A 121 -2.70 -7.88 -17.04
C ILE A 121 -1.31 -7.26 -17.26
N MET A 122 -0.99 -6.27 -16.43
CA MET A 122 0.34 -5.70 -16.33
C MET A 122 1.17 -6.48 -15.30
N THR A 123 2.46 -6.68 -15.57
CA THR A 123 3.42 -7.28 -14.66
C THR A 123 4.61 -6.35 -14.46
N LEU A 124 5.41 -6.60 -13.43
CA LEU A 124 6.51 -5.72 -13.04
C LEU A 124 7.78 -5.89 -13.90
N ASP A 125 7.99 -7.08 -14.47
CA ASP A 125 9.21 -7.43 -15.18
C ASP A 125 9.42 -6.62 -16.46
N PHE A 126 10.65 -6.21 -16.74
CA PHE A 126 11.01 -5.55 -18.00
C PHE A 126 10.82 -6.50 -19.20
N LYS A 127 10.28 -5.98 -20.31
CA LYS A 127 9.84 -6.83 -21.42
C LYS A 127 10.87 -6.93 -22.56
N ASN A 128 11.51 -5.83 -22.93
CA ASN A 128 12.40 -5.78 -24.07
C ASN A 128 13.64 -4.94 -23.79
N GLU A 129 14.79 -5.40 -24.28
CA GLU A 129 16.00 -4.61 -24.28
C GLU A 129 15.81 -3.29 -25.07
N GLY A 130 16.32 -2.20 -24.54
CA GLY A 130 16.20 -0.87 -25.13
C GLY A 130 14.94 -0.11 -24.76
N ASN A 131 14.00 -0.69 -24.02
CA ASN A 131 12.85 0.04 -23.50
C ASN A 131 13.30 1.12 -22.51
N LEU A 132 12.59 2.26 -22.52
CA LEU A 132 12.82 3.35 -21.59
C LEU A 132 12.13 3.06 -20.26
N ILE A 133 12.79 3.41 -19.16
CA ILE A 133 12.25 3.34 -17.80
C ILE A 133 11.86 4.75 -17.37
N TYR A 134 10.64 4.92 -16.92
CA TYR A 134 10.11 6.19 -16.42
C TYR A 134 9.77 6.08 -14.94
N LEU A 135 10.14 7.11 -14.18
CA LEU A 135 9.63 7.35 -12.84
C LEU A 135 8.41 8.27 -12.96
N ILE A 136 7.26 7.82 -12.43
CA ILE A 136 6.05 8.62 -12.35
C ILE A 136 5.94 9.17 -10.94
N GLY A 137 5.92 10.50 -10.81
CA GLY A 137 6.01 11.20 -9.53
C GLY A 137 7.43 11.62 -9.20
N GLU A 138 7.71 11.88 -7.94
CA GLU A 138 9.00 12.41 -7.47
C GLU A 138 9.58 11.54 -6.34
N CYS A 139 10.83 11.11 -6.47
CA CYS A 139 11.55 10.51 -5.36
C CYS A 139 11.94 11.58 -4.34
N LYS A 140 11.43 11.47 -3.12
CA LYS A 140 11.86 12.31 -2.01
C LYS A 140 13.15 11.76 -1.40
N ASN A 141 14.01 12.65 -0.88
CA ASN A 141 15.17 12.25 -0.10
C ASN A 141 14.74 11.92 1.33
N ASP A 142 14.01 10.83 1.48
CA ASP A 142 13.36 10.41 2.71
C ASP A 142 13.55 8.91 2.95
N ILE A 143 14.17 8.57 4.08
CA ILE A 143 14.35 7.20 4.56
C ILE A 143 13.66 6.97 5.91
N ALA A 144 12.77 7.87 6.28
CA ALA A 144 12.09 7.88 7.56
C ALA A 144 11.30 6.58 7.81
N SER A 145 11.36 6.09 9.04
CA SER A 145 10.73 4.84 9.51
C SER A 145 11.09 3.58 8.71
N SER A 146 12.22 3.62 7.98
CA SER A 146 12.67 2.47 7.18
C SER A 146 13.36 1.40 8.03
N GLU A 147 13.33 0.15 7.55
CA GLU A 147 14.12 -0.95 8.12
C GLU A 147 15.63 -0.65 8.11
N TYR A 148 16.11 0.13 7.14
CA TYR A 148 17.49 0.57 7.08
C TYR A 148 17.87 1.42 8.29
N LEU A 149 17.06 2.40 8.67
CA LEU A 149 17.29 3.20 9.87
C LEU A 149 17.30 2.33 11.14
N VAL A 150 16.35 1.44 11.27
CA VAL A 150 16.21 0.59 12.46
C VAL A 150 17.35 -0.43 12.54
N HIS A 151 17.58 -1.21 11.49
CA HIS A 151 18.52 -2.33 11.57
C HIS A 151 19.97 -1.92 11.38
N HIS A 152 20.26 -0.93 10.53
CA HIS A 152 21.63 -0.50 10.27
C HIS A 152 22.06 0.66 11.20
N HIS A 153 21.24 1.69 11.32
CA HIS A 153 21.56 2.86 12.13
C HIS A 153 21.05 2.80 13.58
N LYS A 154 20.28 1.78 13.95
CA LYS A 154 19.70 1.60 15.30
C LYS A 154 18.80 2.76 15.74
N VAL A 155 18.17 3.43 14.79
CA VAL A 155 17.18 4.48 15.04
C VAL A 155 15.80 3.81 15.09
N GLU A 156 15.31 3.57 16.30
CA GLU A 156 14.05 2.83 16.51
C GLU A 156 12.82 3.65 16.17
N LEU A 157 12.88 4.97 16.33
CA LEU A 157 11.78 5.88 16.06
C LEU A 157 12.24 7.04 15.19
N SER A 158 11.54 7.27 14.11
CA SER A 158 11.70 8.42 13.20
C SER A 158 10.32 8.81 12.66
N PRO A 159 10.15 10.00 12.08
CA PRO A 159 8.87 10.40 11.51
C PRO A 159 8.36 9.40 10.48
N ALA A 160 7.04 9.37 10.23
CA ALA A 160 6.49 8.67 9.07
C ALA A 160 7.00 9.33 7.77
N PRO A 161 7.16 8.57 6.67
CA PRO A 161 7.65 9.12 5.41
C PRO A 161 6.75 10.21 4.87
N HIS A 162 7.28 11.01 3.94
CA HIS A 162 6.45 11.96 3.19
C HIS A 162 5.32 11.23 2.48
N PHE A 163 4.12 11.75 2.65
CA PHE A 163 2.93 11.18 2.01
C PHE A 163 1.85 12.26 1.90
N GLU A 164 1.28 12.39 0.71
CA GLU A 164 0.16 13.28 0.40
C GLU A 164 -0.89 12.51 -0.40
N LEU A 165 -2.05 12.26 0.22
CA LEU A 165 -3.10 11.40 -0.34
C LEU A 165 -3.59 11.83 -1.72
N LYS A 166 -3.68 13.14 -1.97
CA LYS A 166 -4.11 13.68 -3.28
C LYS A 166 -3.05 13.46 -4.36
N GLU A 167 -1.77 13.66 -4.03
CA GLU A 167 -0.65 13.40 -4.94
C GLU A 167 -0.61 11.91 -5.31
N GLU A 168 -0.75 11.04 -4.32
CA GLU A 168 -0.82 9.60 -4.49
C GLU A 168 -1.94 9.18 -5.44
N ALA A 169 -3.15 9.69 -5.25
CA ALA A 169 -4.28 9.38 -6.12
C ALA A 169 -4.05 9.86 -7.57
N GLN A 170 -3.46 11.04 -7.76
CA GLN A 170 -3.14 11.56 -9.09
C GLN A 170 -2.10 10.69 -9.81
N ILE A 171 -1.09 10.20 -9.10
CA ILE A 171 -0.06 9.30 -9.65
C ILE A 171 -0.70 7.97 -10.05
N GLN A 172 -1.54 7.38 -9.21
CA GLN A 172 -2.23 6.13 -9.50
C GLN A 172 -3.17 6.29 -10.72
N ASP A 173 -3.92 7.38 -10.80
CA ASP A 173 -4.77 7.68 -11.96
C ASP A 173 -3.96 7.81 -13.25
N ALA A 174 -2.80 8.48 -13.21
CA ALA A 174 -1.91 8.60 -14.35
C ALA A 174 -1.39 7.22 -14.80
N VAL A 175 -0.94 6.38 -13.88
CA VAL A 175 -0.47 5.02 -14.18
C VAL A 175 -1.61 4.17 -14.76
N ALA A 176 -2.81 4.22 -14.19
CA ALA A 176 -3.98 3.51 -14.72
C ALA A 176 -4.30 3.93 -16.17
N GLN A 177 -4.19 5.23 -16.49
CA GLN A 177 -4.38 5.73 -17.85
C GLN A 177 -3.27 5.26 -18.80
N LEU A 178 -2.01 5.23 -18.38
CA LEU A 178 -0.90 4.72 -19.20
C LEU A 178 -1.11 3.25 -19.53
N ILE A 179 -1.54 2.44 -18.56
CA ILE A 179 -1.82 1.01 -18.75
C ILE A 179 -3.03 0.82 -19.69
N SER A 180 -4.15 1.49 -19.42
CA SER A 180 -5.39 1.35 -20.21
C SER A 180 -5.21 1.76 -21.67
N ASN A 181 -4.38 2.77 -21.93
CA ASN A 181 -4.03 3.22 -23.27
C ASN A 181 -2.89 2.41 -23.92
N LYS A 182 -2.37 1.36 -23.24
CA LYS A 182 -1.28 0.49 -23.72
C LYS A 182 -0.01 1.26 -24.07
N LEU A 183 0.29 2.32 -23.31
CA LEU A 183 1.47 3.16 -23.52
C LEU A 183 2.72 2.62 -22.80
N ILE A 184 2.55 1.72 -21.85
CA ILE A 184 3.63 1.05 -21.10
C ILE A 184 3.48 -0.46 -21.18
N GLN A 185 4.57 -1.19 -20.92
CA GLN A 185 4.64 -2.65 -21.04
C GLN A 185 4.85 -3.33 -19.69
N SER A 186 5.28 -2.59 -18.68
CA SER A 186 5.43 -3.04 -17.30
C SER A 186 5.18 -1.88 -16.35
N ALA A 187 4.79 -2.19 -15.13
CA ALA A 187 4.60 -1.23 -14.06
C ALA A 187 4.97 -1.87 -12.72
N HIS A 188 5.67 -1.13 -11.89
CA HIS A 188 6.01 -1.51 -10.53
C HIS A 188 5.80 -0.30 -9.62
N ASP A 189 5.23 -0.52 -8.44
CA ASP A 189 5.12 0.49 -7.42
C ASP A 189 6.47 0.72 -6.70
N LEU A 190 6.62 1.85 -6.06
CA LEU A 190 7.73 2.12 -5.16
C LEU A 190 7.26 1.99 -3.71
N SER A 191 7.85 1.05 -2.98
CA SER A 191 7.57 0.80 -1.57
C SER A 191 8.87 0.63 -0.78
N GLU A 192 8.96 -0.37 0.09
CA GLU A 192 10.18 -0.65 0.87
C GLU A 192 11.37 -0.94 -0.04
N GLY A 193 12.49 -0.27 0.27
CA GLY A 193 13.72 -0.35 -0.54
C GLY A 193 13.80 0.69 -1.65
N GLY A 194 12.71 1.39 -1.96
CA GLY A 194 12.66 2.52 -2.88
C GLY A 194 13.00 2.17 -4.32
N LEU A 195 13.40 3.18 -5.09
CA LEU A 195 13.64 3.05 -6.54
C LEU A 195 14.66 1.96 -6.90
N PHE A 196 15.73 1.80 -6.12
CA PHE A 196 16.76 0.80 -6.43
C PHE A 196 16.21 -0.62 -6.39
N ILE A 197 15.43 -0.94 -5.36
CA ILE A 197 14.86 -2.28 -5.20
C ILE A 197 13.78 -2.52 -6.27
N ALA A 198 12.89 -1.58 -6.53
CA ALA A 198 11.88 -1.73 -7.57
C ALA A 198 12.48 -1.98 -8.97
N VAL A 199 13.57 -1.26 -9.32
CA VAL A 199 14.28 -1.50 -10.59
C VAL A 199 14.96 -2.87 -10.61
N LEU A 200 15.54 -3.30 -9.47
CA LEU A 200 16.17 -4.60 -9.36
C LEU A 200 15.15 -5.75 -9.53
N GLU A 201 14.02 -5.65 -8.86
CA GLU A 201 12.92 -6.64 -8.96
C GLU A 201 12.36 -6.71 -10.37
N SER A 202 12.23 -5.56 -11.05
CA SER A 202 11.79 -5.53 -12.46
C SER A 202 12.80 -6.14 -13.43
N ALA A 203 14.08 -6.24 -13.03
CA ALA A 203 15.16 -6.79 -13.85
C ALA A 203 15.41 -8.29 -13.61
N MET A 204 14.79 -8.89 -12.61
CA MET A 204 14.92 -10.32 -12.26
C MET A 204 13.95 -11.19 -13.05
#